data_cfb45c7c6864300a009aac75324c176e
#
_entry.id   cfb45c7c6864300a009aac75324c176e
#
_cell.length_a   1.000
_cell.length_b   1.000
_cell.length_c   1.000
_cell.angle_alpha   90.00
_cell.angle_beta   90.00
_cell.angle_gamma   90.00
#
_symmetry.space_group_name_H-M   'P 1'
#
loop_
_entity.id
_entity.type
_entity.pdbx_description
1 polymer ?
#
loop_
_entity_poly.entity_id
_entity_poly.type
_entity_poly.pdbx_seq_one_letter_code
_entity_poly.pdbx_strand_id
1 'polypeptide(L)' 'MSGNVPGLSKRDRSLITVAALIALNRPEQLRSHLQRARENGVTKDEVVEVITHLAFYTGWPNAINAVAIARETFP' A
#
# COMPACT_ATOMS: atom_id res chain seq x y z
N MET A 1 3.11 -8.23 -14.84
CA MET A 1 1.65 -8.24 -15.02
C MET A 1 1.15 -6.85 -15.34
N SER A 2 0.42 -6.75 -16.39
CA SER A 2 -0.10 -5.49 -16.85
C SER A 2 -1.33 -5.06 -16.07
N GLY A 3 -1.56 -3.75 -15.94
CA GLY A 3 -2.76 -3.20 -15.35
C GLY A 3 -3.97 -3.18 -16.28
N ASN A 4 -3.90 -3.89 -17.41
CA ASN A 4 -4.95 -3.84 -18.43
C ASN A 4 -5.93 -5.01 -18.38
N VAL A 5 -5.85 -5.85 -17.35
CA VAL A 5 -6.79 -6.95 -17.17
C VAL A 5 -8.15 -6.37 -16.78
N PRO A 6 -9.24 -6.74 -17.50
CA PRO A 6 -10.58 -6.24 -17.16
C PRO A 6 -10.96 -6.60 -15.72
N GLY A 7 -11.73 -5.75 -15.09
CA GLY A 7 -12.29 -5.99 -13.77
C GLY A 7 -11.58 -5.29 -12.62
N LEU A 8 -10.31 -4.92 -12.79
CA LEU A 8 -9.57 -4.17 -11.78
C LEU A 8 -8.78 -3.05 -12.45
N SER A 9 -8.92 -1.86 -11.90
CA SER A 9 -8.15 -0.71 -12.36
C SER A 9 -6.69 -0.81 -11.91
N LYS A 10 -5.83 -0.02 -12.52
CA LYS A 10 -4.43 0.09 -12.07
C LYS A 10 -4.38 0.57 -10.62
N ARG A 11 -5.27 1.49 -10.27
CA ARG A 11 -5.37 2.02 -8.92
C ARG A 11 -5.67 0.90 -7.91
N ASP A 12 -6.70 0.10 -8.18
CA ASP A 12 -7.09 -0.98 -7.29
C ASP A 12 -6.02 -2.06 -7.19
N ARG A 13 -5.35 -2.35 -8.29
CA ARG A 13 -4.21 -3.29 -8.29
C ARG A 13 -3.07 -2.80 -7.43
N SER A 14 -2.76 -1.51 -7.52
CA SER A 14 -1.73 -0.90 -6.67
C SER A 14 -2.10 -1.00 -5.20
N LEU A 15 -3.36 -0.77 -4.88
CA LEU A 15 -3.85 -0.84 -3.50
C LEU A 15 -3.72 -2.26 -2.94
N ILE A 16 -4.08 -3.25 -3.74
CA ILE A 16 -3.97 -4.67 -3.37
C ILE A 16 -2.50 -5.04 -3.15
N THR A 17 -1.62 -4.61 -4.04
CA THR A 17 -0.18 -4.88 -3.93
C THR A 17 0.40 -4.25 -2.66
N VAL A 18 0.04 -3.01 -2.39
CA VAL A 18 0.47 -2.31 -1.17
C VAL A 18 0.01 -3.09 0.07
N ALA A 19 -1.25 -3.51 0.10
CA ALA A 19 -1.79 -4.28 1.21
C ALA A 19 -1.01 -5.58 1.42
N ALA A 20 -0.71 -6.30 0.35
CA ALA A 20 0.06 -7.55 0.42
C ALA A 20 1.47 -7.31 0.98
N LEU A 21 2.14 -6.25 0.53
CA LEU A 21 3.50 -5.94 0.96
C LEU A 21 3.56 -5.49 2.41
N ILE A 22 2.52 -4.80 2.89
CA ILE A 22 2.39 -4.47 4.31
C ILE A 22 2.26 -5.75 5.12
N ALA A 23 1.35 -6.64 4.72
CA ALA A 23 1.08 -7.87 5.43
C ALA A 23 2.30 -8.80 5.47
N LEU A 24 3.05 -8.86 4.38
CA LEU A 24 4.24 -9.70 4.27
C LEU A 24 5.48 -9.04 4.87
N ASN A 25 5.37 -7.79 5.29
CA ASN A 25 6.48 -7.00 5.83
C ASN A 25 7.66 -6.94 4.86
N ARG A 26 7.41 -6.39 3.67
CA ARG A 26 8.42 -6.24 2.62
C ARG A 26 8.71 -4.74 2.41
N PRO A 27 9.54 -4.13 3.27
CA PRO A 27 9.70 -2.67 3.28
C PRO A 27 10.27 -2.09 1.98
N GLU A 28 11.22 -2.76 1.37
CA GLU A 28 11.83 -2.22 0.15
C GLU A 28 10.85 -2.21 -1.01
N GLN A 29 10.14 -3.31 -1.22
CA GLN A 29 9.12 -3.37 -2.27
C GLN A 29 7.97 -2.43 -1.96
N LEU A 30 7.58 -2.31 -0.69
CA LEU A 30 6.51 -1.41 -0.28
C LEU A 30 6.84 0.03 -0.65
N ARG A 31 8.09 0.44 -0.45
CA ARG A 31 8.51 1.81 -0.76
C ARG A 31 8.27 2.15 -2.22
N SER A 32 8.68 1.27 -3.13
CA SER A 32 8.52 1.53 -4.56
C SER A 32 7.06 1.42 -5.01
N HIS A 33 6.31 0.49 -4.44
CA HIS A 33 4.90 0.30 -4.82
C HIS A 33 3.98 1.37 -4.25
N LEU A 34 4.32 1.97 -3.12
CA LEU A 34 3.58 3.14 -2.63
C LEU A 34 3.69 4.30 -3.62
N GLN A 35 4.86 4.48 -4.21
CA GLN A 35 5.05 5.51 -5.20
C GLN A 35 4.18 5.26 -6.44
N ARG A 36 4.13 4.02 -6.92
CA ARG A 36 3.25 3.63 -8.03
C ARG A 36 1.78 3.82 -7.67
N ALA A 37 1.41 3.48 -6.44
CA ALA A 37 0.03 3.66 -5.99
C ALA A 37 -0.36 5.13 -6.04
N ARG A 38 0.51 6.01 -5.59
CA ARG A 38 0.27 7.45 -5.66
C ARG A 38 0.10 7.91 -7.11
N GLU A 39 0.97 7.45 -8.00
CA GLU A 39 0.88 7.79 -9.43
C GLU A 39 -0.42 7.29 -10.05
N ASN A 40 -0.92 6.17 -9.57
CA ASN A 40 -2.16 5.58 -10.06
C ASN A 40 -3.41 6.12 -9.37
N GLY A 41 -3.27 7.13 -8.53
CA GLY A 41 -4.40 7.84 -7.95
C GLY A 41 -4.82 7.44 -6.55
N VAL A 42 -4.06 6.58 -5.89
CA VAL A 42 -4.30 6.25 -4.47
C VAL A 42 -3.92 7.46 -3.62
N THR A 43 -4.79 7.82 -2.71
CA THR A 43 -4.58 9.00 -1.87
C THR A 43 -3.93 8.64 -0.55
N LYS A 44 -3.40 9.66 0.13
CA LYS A 44 -2.84 9.50 1.48
C LYS A 44 -3.87 8.92 2.43
N ASP A 45 -5.10 9.45 2.41
CA ASP A 45 -6.15 8.97 3.30
C ASP A 45 -6.45 7.49 3.07
N GLU A 46 -6.45 7.07 1.82
CA GLU A 46 -6.68 5.67 1.50
C GLU A 46 -5.57 4.77 2.02
N VAL A 47 -4.32 5.20 1.91
CA VAL A 47 -3.20 4.45 2.45
C VAL A 47 -3.30 4.33 3.97
N VAL A 48 -3.66 5.42 4.64
CA VAL A 48 -3.86 5.42 6.10
C VAL A 48 -4.96 4.44 6.48
N GLU A 49 -6.06 4.42 5.74
CA GLU A 49 -7.16 3.48 5.99
C GLU A 49 -6.72 2.03 5.81
N VAL A 50 -5.95 1.75 4.76
CA VAL A 50 -5.43 0.40 4.52
C VAL A 50 -4.54 -0.05 5.68
N ILE A 51 -3.63 0.79 6.11
CA ILE A 51 -2.70 0.46 7.21
C ILE A 51 -3.49 0.22 8.50
N THR A 52 -4.44 1.10 8.80
CA THR A 52 -5.27 1.00 10.00
C THR A 52 -6.06 -0.30 10.00
N HIS A 53 -6.69 -0.61 8.87
CA HIS A 53 -7.46 -1.85 8.73
C HIS A 53 -6.56 -3.07 8.93
N LEU A 54 -5.41 -3.09 8.25
CA LEU A 54 -4.50 -4.23 8.29
C LEU A 54 -3.84 -4.43 9.65
N ALA A 55 -3.75 -3.39 10.49
CA ALA A 55 -3.19 -3.53 11.82
C ALA A 55 -3.89 -4.62 12.64
N PHE A 56 -5.18 -4.81 12.40
CA PHE A 56 -5.96 -5.83 13.08
C PHE A 56 -5.76 -7.24 12.53
N TYR A 57 -5.15 -7.36 11.36
CA TYR A 57 -4.91 -8.66 10.71
C TYR A 57 -3.45 -9.06 10.71
N THR A 58 -2.54 -8.09 10.67
CA THR A 58 -1.11 -8.34 10.48
C THR A 58 -0.28 -7.95 11.70
N GLY A 59 -0.90 -7.33 12.70
CA GLY A 59 -0.23 -6.89 13.92
C GLY A 59 0.27 -5.45 13.85
N TRP A 60 0.32 -4.81 15.01
CA TRP A 60 0.73 -3.42 15.13
C TRP A 60 2.17 -3.14 14.66
N PRO A 61 3.15 -4.03 14.92
CA PRO A 61 4.51 -3.77 14.43
C PRO A 61 4.58 -3.58 12.91
N ASN A 62 3.86 -4.39 12.14
CA ASN A 62 3.82 -4.23 10.69
C ASN A 62 3.15 -2.92 10.28
N ALA A 63 2.09 -2.54 10.98
CA ALA A 63 1.38 -1.29 10.71
C ALA A 63 2.27 -0.08 11.00
N ILE A 64 2.99 -0.09 12.11
CA ILE A 64 3.90 1.00 12.46
C ILE A 64 5.00 1.15 11.42
N ASN A 65 5.59 0.05 10.99
CA ASN A 65 6.61 0.07 9.94
C ASN A 65 6.04 0.64 8.63
N ALA A 66 4.83 0.25 8.28
CA ALA A 66 4.19 0.72 7.07
C ALA A 66 3.91 2.23 7.11
N VAL A 67 3.49 2.75 8.26
CA VAL A 67 3.27 4.20 8.44
C VAL A 67 4.57 4.97 8.21
N ALA A 68 5.67 4.49 8.78
CA ALA A 68 6.96 5.15 8.63
C ALA A 68 7.37 5.23 7.16
N ILE A 69 7.18 4.14 6.42
CA ILE A 69 7.51 4.10 4.99
C ILE A 69 6.54 4.97 4.19
N ALA A 70 5.24 4.93 4.52
CA ALA A 70 4.24 5.70 3.79
C ALA A 70 4.48 7.21 3.90
N ARG A 71 5.03 7.68 5.00
CA ARG A 71 5.35 9.09 5.19
C ARG A 71 6.40 9.61 4.22
N GLU A 72 7.21 8.74 3.67
CA GLU A 72 8.20 9.12 2.66
C GLU A 72 7.53 9.50 1.34
N THR A 73 6.43 8.84 1.00
CA THR A 73 5.71 9.07 -0.26
C THR A 73 4.56 10.05 -0.08
N PHE A 74 3.91 10.02 1.07
CA PHE A 74 2.74 10.84 1.40
C PHE A 74 3.03 11.67 2.65
N PRO A 75 3.92 12.66 2.55
CA PRO A 75 4.32 13.47 3.70
C PRO A 75 3.21 14.33 4.31
#